data_64f1d2fac6977a4d2b6a5a93464775b7
#
_entry.id   64f1d2fac6977a4d2b6a5a93464775b7
#
_cell.length_a   1.000
_cell.length_b   1.000
_cell.length_c   1.000
_cell.angle_alpha   90.00
_cell.angle_beta   90.00
_cell.angle_gamma   90.00
#
_symmetry.space_group_name_H-M   'P 1'
#
loop_
_entity.id
_entity.type
_entity.pdbx_description
1 polymer ?
#
loop_
_entity_poly.entity_id
_entity_poly.type
_entity_poly.pdbx_seq_one_letter_code
_entity_poly.pdbx_strand_id
1 'polypeptide(L)'
;MNMILDNKLSNKEIIVLDGATGSEIARLGAAMNSSAWCGVANKTHPDIVRQVHEEYIRAGADVVTANTFSTSRHVLASAGLADETVSINARAVELAREAVHNVSPERPIAVAGSMSNMRAWIPGTVSPDPRFLPTPEEEFNNYQEVAQTLAKSGVDLILMEMMTDIDRSSMAISAAVETGLPVWIGNSCTLRDDGSASVWNQHSEEPATRLSPDHIK
;
A
#
# COMPACT_ATOMS: atom_id res chain seq x y z
N MET A 1 -13.32 -0.66 -14.44
CA MET A 1 -13.38 0.80 -14.35
C MET A 1 -14.33 1.12 -13.22
N ASN A 2 -13.84 1.78 -12.17
CA ASN A 2 -14.70 2.11 -11.02
C ASN A 2 -15.48 3.39 -11.33
N MET A 3 -16.73 3.27 -11.75
CA MET A 3 -17.59 4.39 -12.15
C MET A 3 -17.66 5.55 -11.14
N ILE A 4 -17.41 5.26 -9.87
CA ILE A 4 -17.49 6.22 -8.77
C ILE A 4 -16.35 7.25 -8.85
N LEU A 5 -15.11 6.74 -8.91
CA LEU A 5 -13.91 7.58 -8.95
C LEU A 5 -13.77 8.27 -10.30
N ASP A 6 -14.10 7.57 -11.39
CA ASP A 6 -14.08 8.13 -12.74
C ASP A 6 -15.05 9.31 -12.89
N ASN A 7 -16.24 9.25 -12.30
CA ASN A 7 -17.17 10.36 -12.30
C ASN A 7 -16.63 11.57 -11.54
N LYS A 8 -16.08 11.38 -10.34
CA LYS A 8 -15.46 12.46 -9.57
C LYS A 8 -14.31 13.12 -10.33
N LEU A 9 -13.42 12.30 -10.90
CA LEU A 9 -12.27 12.79 -11.69
C LEU A 9 -12.75 13.56 -12.93
N SER A 10 -13.72 13.05 -13.66
CA SER A 10 -14.28 13.69 -14.85
C SER A 10 -14.94 15.03 -14.52
N ASN A 11 -15.60 15.12 -13.38
CA ASN A 11 -16.23 16.34 -12.88
C ASN A 11 -15.25 17.29 -12.18
N LYS A 12 -13.96 16.92 -12.06
CA LYS A 12 -12.94 17.67 -11.32
C LYS A 12 -13.31 17.86 -9.83
N GLU A 13 -13.98 16.89 -9.26
CA GLU A 13 -14.31 16.87 -7.84
C GLU A 13 -13.10 16.38 -7.03
N ILE A 14 -13.01 16.82 -5.78
CA ILE A 14 -11.97 16.35 -4.85
C ILE A 14 -12.30 14.93 -4.44
N ILE A 15 -11.28 14.05 -4.47
CA ILE A 15 -11.32 12.71 -3.90
C ILE A 15 -10.52 12.73 -2.61
N VAL A 16 -11.17 12.36 -1.51
CA VAL A 16 -10.54 12.31 -0.19
C VAL A 16 -10.10 10.87 0.07
N LEU A 17 -8.79 10.67 0.18
CA LEU A 17 -8.22 9.41 0.66
C LEU A 17 -8.29 9.36 2.18
N ASP A 18 -8.24 8.14 2.73
CA ASP A 18 -8.02 7.93 4.14
C ASP A 18 -6.59 8.36 4.56
N GLY A 19 -6.30 8.26 5.85
CA GLY A 19 -5.02 8.68 6.43
C GLY A 19 -4.12 7.52 6.82
N ALA A 20 -3.19 7.81 7.73
CA ALA A 20 -2.16 6.88 8.19
C ALA A 20 -2.75 5.67 8.95
N THR A 21 -2.96 4.56 8.27
CA THR A 21 -3.56 3.34 8.84
C THR A 21 -2.70 2.72 9.94
N GLY A 22 -1.40 2.52 9.67
CA GLY A 22 -0.50 1.87 10.64
C GLY A 22 -0.35 2.63 11.95
N SER A 23 -0.23 3.97 11.90
CA SER A 23 -0.12 4.80 13.10
C SER A 23 -1.40 4.77 13.94
N GLU A 24 -2.56 4.75 13.29
CA GLU A 24 -3.86 4.65 13.99
C GLU A 24 -4.04 3.26 14.63
N ILE A 25 -3.66 2.19 13.93
CA ILE A 25 -3.65 0.83 14.49
C ILE A 25 -2.79 0.78 15.75
N ALA A 26 -1.59 1.39 15.72
CA ALA A 26 -0.72 1.49 16.89
C ALA A 26 -1.35 2.33 18.03
N ARG A 27 -1.95 3.48 17.70
CA ARG A 27 -2.64 4.35 18.66
C ARG A 27 -3.79 3.66 19.38
N LEU A 28 -4.48 2.75 18.69
CA LEU A 28 -5.56 1.95 19.24
C LEU A 28 -5.08 0.70 20.01
N GLY A 29 -3.77 0.52 20.15
CA GLY A 29 -3.15 -0.45 21.06
C GLY A 29 -2.67 -1.75 20.42
N ALA A 30 -2.68 -1.86 19.09
CA ALA A 30 -2.06 -3.01 18.44
C ALA A 30 -0.52 -2.88 18.50
N ALA A 31 0.15 -3.96 18.91
CA ALA A 31 1.60 -3.97 18.98
C ALA A 31 2.21 -3.94 17.57
N MET A 32 3.15 -3.01 17.36
CA MET A 32 3.89 -2.80 16.09
C MET A 32 5.33 -3.31 16.16
N ASN A 33 5.56 -4.38 16.92
CA ASN A 33 6.91 -4.90 17.23
C ASN A 33 7.50 -5.80 16.13
N SER A 34 6.77 -5.97 15.02
CA SER A 34 7.18 -6.81 13.90
C SER A 34 7.96 -6.00 12.85
N SER A 35 8.98 -6.62 12.24
CA SER A 35 9.65 -6.09 11.05
C SER A 35 8.70 -5.97 9.84
N ALA A 36 7.55 -6.66 9.86
CA ALA A 36 6.45 -6.51 8.93
C ALA A 36 5.46 -5.41 9.33
N TRP A 37 5.83 -4.57 10.30
CA TRP A 37 5.08 -3.41 10.77
C TRP A 37 3.59 -3.70 10.99
N CYS A 38 2.67 -2.87 10.42
CA CYS A 38 1.23 -3.01 10.64
C CYS A 38 0.57 -4.17 9.88
N GLY A 39 1.25 -4.79 8.90
CA GLY A 39 0.67 -5.87 8.11
C GLY A 39 0.23 -7.08 8.94
N VAL A 40 0.93 -7.36 10.04
CA VAL A 40 0.57 -8.46 10.97
C VAL A 40 -0.76 -8.20 11.70
N ALA A 41 -1.17 -6.95 11.85
CA ALA A 41 -2.40 -6.59 12.55
C ALA A 41 -3.67 -7.12 11.86
N ASN A 42 -3.63 -7.37 10.56
CA ASN A 42 -4.74 -8.01 9.83
C ASN A 42 -5.13 -9.37 10.42
N LYS A 43 -4.14 -10.07 10.99
CA LYS A 43 -4.30 -11.36 11.64
C LYS A 43 -4.49 -11.23 13.15
N THR A 44 -3.69 -10.40 13.80
CA THR A 44 -3.61 -10.34 15.27
C THR A 44 -4.63 -9.40 15.91
N HIS A 45 -5.02 -8.34 15.21
CA HIS A 45 -5.92 -7.29 15.71
C HIS A 45 -6.93 -6.85 14.62
N PRO A 46 -7.68 -7.78 14.00
CA PRO A 46 -8.58 -7.48 12.88
C PRO A 46 -9.64 -6.45 13.23
N ASP A 47 -10.16 -6.48 14.47
CA ASP A 47 -11.18 -5.53 14.92
C ASP A 47 -10.65 -4.09 14.97
N ILE A 48 -9.37 -3.91 15.36
CA ILE A 48 -8.73 -2.58 15.36
C ILE A 48 -8.53 -2.09 13.91
N VAL A 49 -8.08 -2.96 13.02
CA VAL A 49 -7.91 -2.60 11.59
C VAL A 49 -9.25 -2.16 11.00
N ARG A 50 -10.32 -2.94 11.21
CA ARG A 50 -11.67 -2.59 10.75
C ARG A 50 -12.15 -1.26 11.34
N GLN A 51 -11.95 -1.05 12.65
CA GLN A 51 -12.33 0.20 13.33
C GLN A 51 -11.65 1.41 12.70
N VAL A 52 -10.35 1.34 12.37
CA VAL A 52 -9.62 2.43 11.70
C VAL A 52 -10.28 2.79 10.37
N HIS A 53 -10.61 1.79 9.55
CA HIS A 53 -11.31 2.04 8.28
C HIS A 53 -12.68 2.68 8.51
N GLU A 54 -13.47 2.20 9.49
CA GLU A 54 -14.76 2.78 9.82
C GLU A 54 -14.66 4.25 10.25
N GLU A 55 -13.65 4.60 11.06
CA GLU A 55 -13.41 5.97 11.51
C GLU A 55 -13.08 6.89 10.33
N TYR A 56 -12.23 6.46 9.38
CA TYR A 56 -11.94 7.23 8.18
C TYR A 56 -13.16 7.41 7.27
N ILE A 57 -14.00 6.38 7.11
CA ILE A 57 -15.24 6.50 6.33
C ILE A 57 -16.18 7.54 6.97
N ARG A 58 -16.34 7.49 8.29
CA ARG A 58 -17.16 8.48 9.05
C ARG A 58 -16.57 9.88 8.97
N ALA A 59 -15.25 10.01 8.90
CA ALA A 59 -14.56 11.28 8.73
C ALA A 59 -14.67 11.86 7.31
N GLY A 60 -15.16 11.09 6.33
CA GLY A 60 -15.43 11.59 4.98
C GLY A 60 -14.52 11.03 3.88
N ALA A 61 -13.71 10.01 4.13
CA ALA A 61 -12.88 9.40 3.11
C ALA A 61 -13.73 8.80 1.97
N ASP A 62 -13.42 9.11 0.73
CA ASP A 62 -14.02 8.52 -0.48
C ASP A 62 -13.37 7.20 -0.85
N VAL A 63 -12.12 7.02 -0.43
CA VAL A 63 -11.33 5.82 -0.64
C VAL A 63 -10.74 5.39 0.69
N VAL A 64 -10.89 4.12 1.03
CA VAL A 64 -10.17 3.49 2.14
C VAL A 64 -9.14 2.52 1.60
N THR A 65 -7.95 2.55 2.19
CA THR A 65 -6.79 1.79 1.75
C THR A 65 -6.62 0.55 2.64
N ALA A 66 -6.80 -0.65 2.08
CA ALA A 66 -6.59 -1.90 2.80
C ALA A 66 -5.18 -1.94 3.40
N ASN A 67 -5.04 -2.47 4.61
CA ASN A 67 -3.77 -2.50 5.36
C ASN A 67 -2.78 -3.53 4.76
N THR A 68 -2.35 -3.28 3.51
CA THR A 68 -1.49 -4.18 2.74
C THR A 68 -0.14 -3.57 2.32
N PHE A 69 0.20 -2.40 2.86
CA PHE A 69 1.47 -1.71 2.57
C PHE A 69 2.72 -2.57 2.85
N SER A 70 2.70 -3.36 3.93
CA SER A 70 3.84 -4.14 4.43
C SER A 70 3.56 -5.65 4.42
N THR A 71 2.84 -6.17 3.43
CA THR A 71 2.38 -7.56 3.41
C THR A 71 2.87 -8.37 2.21
N SER A 72 3.92 -7.92 1.53
CA SER A 72 4.60 -8.75 0.55
C SER A 72 5.29 -9.95 1.23
N ARG A 73 5.45 -11.06 0.51
CA ARG A 73 6.01 -12.32 1.04
C ARG A 73 7.34 -12.12 1.73
N HIS A 74 8.27 -11.36 1.13
CA HIS A 74 9.59 -11.12 1.70
C HIS A 74 9.53 -10.25 2.97
N VAL A 75 8.53 -9.38 3.12
CA VAL A 75 8.30 -8.61 4.35
C VAL A 75 7.69 -9.50 5.42
N LEU A 76 6.65 -10.26 5.10
CA LEU A 76 6.00 -11.19 6.03
C LEU A 76 6.92 -12.32 6.48
N ALA A 77 7.91 -12.72 5.66
CA ALA A 77 8.95 -13.69 6.03
C ALA A 77 9.69 -13.25 7.30
N SER A 78 9.93 -11.97 7.49
CA SER A 78 10.59 -11.44 8.70
C SER A 78 9.78 -11.62 10.00
N ALA A 79 8.49 -11.86 9.87
CA ALA A 79 7.59 -12.19 10.97
C ALA A 79 7.24 -13.69 11.02
N GLY A 80 7.87 -14.54 10.18
CA GLY A 80 7.55 -15.96 10.09
C GLY A 80 6.21 -16.27 9.41
N LEU A 81 5.67 -15.35 8.61
CA LEU A 81 4.34 -15.41 8.01
C LEU A 81 4.35 -15.48 6.48
N ALA A 82 5.47 -15.84 5.85
CA ALA A 82 5.58 -15.90 4.40
C ALA A 82 4.49 -16.77 3.73
N ASP A 83 4.16 -17.91 4.34
CA ASP A 83 3.16 -18.84 3.79
C ASP A 83 1.71 -18.36 3.97
N GLU A 84 1.53 -17.31 4.76
CA GLU A 84 0.22 -16.68 5.00
C GLU A 84 0.01 -15.41 4.17
N THR A 85 0.91 -15.10 3.23
CA THR A 85 0.83 -13.86 2.43
C THR A 85 -0.54 -13.68 1.77
N VAL A 86 -1.04 -14.72 1.10
CA VAL A 86 -2.34 -14.65 0.43
C VAL A 86 -3.48 -14.43 1.42
N SER A 87 -3.52 -15.17 2.51
CA SER A 87 -4.60 -15.07 3.51
C SER A 87 -4.59 -13.73 4.26
N ILE A 88 -3.42 -13.20 4.60
CA ILE A 88 -3.28 -11.90 5.28
C ILE A 88 -3.73 -10.76 4.37
N ASN A 89 -3.34 -10.77 3.08
CA ASN A 89 -3.77 -9.76 2.12
C ASN A 89 -5.27 -9.84 1.82
N ALA A 90 -5.81 -11.04 1.64
CA ALA A 90 -7.25 -11.22 1.45
C ALA A 90 -8.05 -10.72 2.67
N ARG A 91 -7.58 -11.05 3.89
CA ARG A 91 -8.22 -10.58 5.13
C ARG A 91 -8.20 -9.07 5.26
N ALA A 92 -7.11 -8.40 4.87
CA ALA A 92 -7.03 -6.94 4.88
C ALA A 92 -8.12 -6.29 4.01
N VAL A 93 -8.34 -6.83 2.79
CA VAL A 93 -9.40 -6.34 1.90
C VAL A 93 -10.77 -6.62 2.47
N GLU A 94 -11.00 -7.81 3.04
CA GLU A 94 -12.25 -8.17 3.70
C GLU A 94 -12.59 -7.19 4.84
N LEU A 95 -11.61 -6.85 5.70
CA LEU A 95 -11.79 -5.88 6.79
C LEU A 95 -12.19 -4.49 6.29
N ALA A 96 -11.57 -4.03 5.19
CA ALA A 96 -11.96 -2.76 4.57
C ALA A 96 -13.38 -2.81 4.00
N ARG A 97 -13.78 -3.91 3.37
CA ARG A 97 -15.15 -4.13 2.87
C ARG A 97 -16.18 -4.26 4.00
N GLU A 98 -15.84 -4.96 5.09
CA GLU A 98 -16.66 -5.02 6.31
C GLU A 98 -16.89 -3.61 6.87
N ALA A 99 -15.85 -2.77 6.94
CA ALA A 99 -15.97 -1.40 7.42
C ALA A 99 -16.92 -0.55 6.56
N VAL A 100 -16.82 -0.66 5.23
CA VAL A 100 -17.75 -0.01 4.30
C VAL A 100 -19.18 -0.47 4.55
N HIS A 101 -19.40 -1.77 4.70
CA HIS A 101 -20.72 -2.35 4.98
C HIS A 101 -21.28 -1.86 6.34
N ASN A 102 -20.46 -1.88 7.39
CA ASN A 102 -20.87 -1.51 8.74
C ASN A 102 -21.26 -0.04 8.88
N VAL A 103 -20.52 0.84 8.20
CA VAL A 103 -20.84 2.28 8.20
C VAL A 103 -22.03 2.56 7.29
N SER A 104 -22.23 1.77 6.23
CA SER A 104 -23.32 1.93 5.24
C SER A 104 -23.54 3.39 4.84
N PRO A 105 -22.51 4.09 4.35
CA PRO A 105 -22.64 5.50 4.00
C PRO A 105 -23.60 5.68 2.80
N GLU A 106 -24.33 6.80 2.78
CA GLU A 106 -25.21 7.15 1.64
C GLU A 106 -24.42 7.35 0.34
N ARG A 107 -23.13 7.61 0.46
CA ARG A 107 -22.20 7.78 -0.67
C ARG A 107 -21.37 6.52 -0.90
N PRO A 108 -21.01 6.23 -2.14
CA PRO A 108 -20.17 5.08 -2.45
C PRO A 108 -18.72 5.31 -1.95
N ILE A 109 -18.10 4.25 -1.42
CA ILE A 109 -16.71 4.22 -0.96
C ILE A 109 -15.94 3.22 -1.81
N ALA A 110 -14.78 3.62 -2.32
CA ALA A 110 -13.86 2.71 -2.98
C ALA A 110 -12.90 2.07 -1.98
N VAL A 111 -12.50 0.83 -2.24
CA VAL A 111 -11.46 0.14 -1.48
C VAL A 111 -10.22 0.01 -2.36
N ALA A 112 -9.13 0.66 -1.96
CA ALA A 112 -7.83 0.53 -2.61
C ALA A 112 -7.02 -0.60 -1.97
N GLY A 113 -6.35 -1.40 -2.80
CA GLY A 113 -5.31 -2.32 -2.34
C GLY A 113 -3.97 -1.62 -2.32
N SER A 114 -3.36 -1.47 -1.15
CA SER A 114 -2.03 -0.85 -1.05
C SER A 114 -0.94 -1.81 -1.51
N MET A 115 0.00 -1.31 -2.29
CA MET A 115 1.26 -1.97 -2.60
C MET A 115 2.42 -1.00 -2.40
N SER A 116 3.53 -1.49 -1.88
CA SER A 116 4.77 -0.73 -1.71
C SER A 116 5.98 -1.55 -2.14
N ASN A 117 7.11 -0.88 -2.30
CA ASN A 117 8.40 -1.53 -2.44
C ASN A 117 9.16 -1.62 -1.10
N MET A 118 8.43 -1.66 0.01
CA MET A 118 8.99 -1.84 1.34
C MET A 118 9.77 -3.16 1.46
N ARG A 119 10.87 -3.13 2.17
CA ARG A 119 11.65 -4.29 2.61
C ARG A 119 11.51 -4.49 4.11
N ALA A 120 11.72 -5.71 4.57
CA ALA A 120 11.84 -5.96 5.99
C ALA A 120 13.04 -5.19 6.55
N TRP A 121 12.88 -4.52 7.67
CA TRP A 121 13.94 -3.75 8.31
C TRP A 121 14.58 -4.49 9.47
N ILE A 122 15.86 -4.21 9.69
CA ILE A 122 16.52 -4.60 10.95
C ILE A 122 15.81 -3.87 12.08
N PRO A 123 15.33 -4.56 13.13
CA PRO A 123 14.60 -3.94 14.23
C PRO A 123 15.34 -2.72 14.82
N GLY A 124 14.62 -1.62 14.96
CA GLY A 124 15.15 -0.35 15.48
C GLY A 124 15.96 0.49 14.50
N THR A 125 16.00 0.11 13.22
CA THR A 125 16.68 0.84 12.16
C THR A 125 15.77 1.05 10.94
N VAL A 126 16.22 1.85 9.97
CA VAL A 126 15.60 1.98 8.63
C VAL A 126 16.40 1.25 7.55
N SER A 127 17.35 0.38 7.97
CA SER A 127 18.16 -0.41 7.04
C SER A 127 17.47 -1.73 6.70
N PRO A 128 17.47 -2.15 5.43
CA PRO A 128 16.93 -3.44 5.05
C PRO A 128 17.66 -4.60 5.74
N ASP A 129 16.92 -5.60 6.14
CA ASP A 129 17.46 -6.82 6.74
C ASP A 129 17.94 -7.78 5.63
N PRO A 130 19.26 -8.03 5.52
CA PRO A 130 19.82 -8.85 4.45
C PRO A 130 19.32 -10.31 4.46
N ARG A 131 18.79 -10.78 5.57
CA ARG A 131 18.23 -12.15 5.69
C ARG A 131 16.94 -12.33 4.89
N PHE A 132 16.25 -11.25 4.56
CA PHE A 132 14.94 -11.26 3.89
C PHE A 132 14.95 -10.46 2.57
N LEU A 133 16.14 -10.18 2.03
CA LEU A 133 16.23 -9.53 0.72
C LEU A 133 15.97 -10.57 -0.38
N PRO A 134 14.94 -10.39 -1.18
CA PRO A 134 14.68 -11.25 -2.33
C PRO A 134 15.67 -10.94 -3.47
N THR A 135 15.91 -11.91 -4.34
CA THR A 135 16.46 -11.63 -5.67
C THR A 135 15.47 -10.80 -6.48
N PRO A 136 15.89 -10.11 -7.56
CA PRO A 136 14.97 -9.34 -8.39
C PRO A 136 13.81 -10.16 -8.96
N GLU A 137 14.04 -11.42 -9.33
CA GLU A 137 13.00 -12.33 -9.81
C GLU A 137 12.02 -12.70 -8.70
N GLU A 138 12.51 -13.06 -7.52
CA GLU A 138 11.65 -13.35 -6.35
C GLU A 138 10.86 -12.11 -5.93
N GLU A 139 11.47 -10.92 -5.99
CA GLU A 139 10.80 -9.67 -5.63
C GLU A 139 9.64 -9.37 -6.59
N PHE A 140 9.84 -9.54 -7.90
CA PHE A 140 8.78 -9.40 -8.89
C PHE A 140 7.64 -10.40 -8.67
N ASN A 141 7.97 -11.68 -8.45
CA ASN A 141 6.97 -12.71 -8.16
C ASN A 141 6.18 -12.40 -6.89
N ASN A 142 6.83 -11.85 -5.85
CA ASN A 142 6.18 -11.43 -4.62
C ASN A 142 5.20 -10.25 -4.86
N TYR A 143 5.55 -9.30 -5.74
CA TYR A 143 4.64 -8.23 -6.13
C TYR A 143 3.45 -8.76 -6.94
N GLN A 144 3.67 -9.69 -7.86
CA GLN A 144 2.58 -10.32 -8.61
C GLN A 144 1.63 -11.08 -7.68
N GLU A 145 2.15 -11.81 -6.69
CA GLU A 145 1.34 -12.53 -5.71
C GLU A 145 0.42 -11.57 -4.94
N VAL A 146 0.95 -10.44 -4.45
CA VAL A 146 0.16 -9.42 -3.75
C VAL A 146 -0.86 -8.81 -4.69
N ALA A 147 -0.45 -8.31 -5.85
CA ALA A 147 -1.34 -7.65 -6.81
C ALA A 147 -2.52 -8.54 -7.21
N GLN A 148 -2.24 -9.80 -7.56
CA GLN A 148 -3.27 -10.76 -7.94
C GLN A 148 -4.19 -11.13 -6.76
N THR A 149 -3.64 -11.22 -5.54
CA THR A 149 -4.44 -11.47 -4.34
C THR A 149 -5.41 -10.32 -4.09
N LEU A 150 -4.93 -9.08 -4.16
CA LEU A 150 -5.75 -7.88 -3.99
C LEU A 150 -6.86 -7.82 -5.03
N ALA A 151 -6.54 -8.04 -6.32
CA ALA A 151 -7.51 -8.05 -7.39
C ALA A 151 -8.58 -9.13 -7.19
N LYS A 152 -8.18 -10.36 -6.85
CA LYS A 152 -9.10 -11.48 -6.58
C LYS A 152 -9.96 -11.24 -5.34
N SER A 153 -9.44 -10.52 -4.35
CA SER A 153 -10.19 -10.15 -3.13
C SER A 153 -11.15 -8.99 -3.35
N GLY A 154 -11.15 -8.38 -4.54
CA GLY A 154 -12.17 -7.43 -4.96
C GLY A 154 -11.88 -6.00 -4.55
N VAL A 155 -10.63 -5.53 -4.59
CA VAL A 155 -10.32 -4.10 -4.50
C VAL A 155 -10.78 -3.36 -5.76
N ASP A 156 -11.09 -2.08 -5.63
CA ASP A 156 -11.55 -1.23 -6.74
C ASP A 156 -10.40 -0.67 -7.58
N LEU A 157 -9.23 -0.51 -6.95
CA LEU A 157 -7.99 -0.05 -7.57
C LEU A 157 -6.79 -0.55 -6.77
N ILE A 158 -5.62 -0.48 -7.38
CA ILE A 158 -4.34 -0.66 -6.66
C ILE A 158 -3.72 0.71 -6.45
N LEU A 159 -3.33 0.99 -5.20
CA LEU A 159 -2.62 2.20 -4.80
C LEU A 159 -1.16 1.84 -4.50
N MET A 160 -0.26 2.29 -5.37
CA MET A 160 1.17 2.18 -5.16
C MET A 160 1.61 3.28 -4.20
N GLU A 161 2.02 2.92 -2.98
CA GLU A 161 2.36 3.91 -1.95
C GLU A 161 3.85 4.01 -1.73
N MET A 162 4.34 5.25 -1.53
CA MET A 162 5.73 5.54 -1.18
C MET A 162 6.75 4.92 -2.14
N MET A 163 6.50 4.98 -3.45
CA MET A 163 7.47 4.50 -4.44
C MET A 163 8.75 5.33 -4.36
N THR A 164 9.89 4.69 -4.11
CA THR A 164 11.17 5.37 -3.81
C THR A 164 12.32 4.98 -4.72
N ASP A 165 12.36 3.76 -5.19
CA ASP A 165 13.41 3.21 -6.05
C ASP A 165 12.84 2.94 -7.44
N ILE A 166 13.50 3.43 -8.50
CA ILE A 166 12.95 3.38 -9.86
C ILE A 166 12.80 1.94 -10.35
N ASP A 167 13.83 1.12 -10.19
CA ASP A 167 13.83 -0.24 -10.72
C ASP A 167 12.78 -1.10 -10.01
N ARG A 168 12.77 -1.03 -8.69
CA ARG A 168 11.81 -1.78 -7.85
C ARG A 168 10.38 -1.25 -8.01
N SER A 169 10.22 0.07 -8.09
CA SER A 169 8.91 0.66 -8.38
C SER A 169 8.38 0.22 -9.73
N SER A 170 9.24 0.18 -10.76
CA SER A 170 8.85 -0.29 -12.09
C SER A 170 8.37 -1.74 -12.07
N MET A 171 9.08 -2.62 -11.33
CA MET A 171 8.65 -4.02 -11.15
C MET A 171 7.29 -4.11 -10.44
N ALA A 172 7.11 -3.38 -9.34
CA ALA A 172 5.87 -3.39 -8.58
C ALA A 172 4.68 -2.81 -9.38
N ILE A 173 4.90 -1.73 -10.12
CA ILE A 173 3.91 -1.12 -11.00
C ILE A 173 3.53 -2.08 -12.14
N SER A 174 4.51 -2.76 -12.75
CA SER A 174 4.24 -3.75 -13.79
C SER A 174 3.33 -4.86 -13.27
N ALA A 175 3.63 -5.41 -12.10
CA ALA A 175 2.80 -6.43 -11.45
C ALA A 175 1.37 -5.92 -11.15
N ALA A 176 1.23 -4.67 -10.73
CA ALA A 176 -0.07 -4.06 -10.48
C ALA A 176 -0.89 -3.88 -11.78
N VAL A 177 -0.26 -3.40 -12.84
CA VAL A 177 -0.91 -3.17 -14.16
C VAL A 177 -1.40 -4.47 -14.78
N GLU A 178 -0.68 -5.59 -14.60
CA GLU A 178 -1.09 -6.91 -15.08
C GLU A 178 -2.43 -7.39 -14.51
N THR A 179 -2.91 -6.81 -13.42
CA THR A 179 -4.24 -7.13 -12.87
C THR A 179 -5.40 -6.61 -13.70
N GLY A 180 -5.17 -5.60 -14.55
CA GLY A 180 -6.20 -4.91 -15.30
C GLY A 180 -7.03 -3.91 -14.49
N LEU A 181 -6.74 -3.73 -13.20
CA LEU A 181 -7.38 -2.72 -12.35
C LEU A 181 -6.77 -1.33 -12.59
N PRO A 182 -7.50 -0.24 -12.26
CA PRO A 182 -6.90 1.08 -12.17
C PRO A 182 -5.72 1.07 -11.19
N VAL A 183 -4.62 1.72 -11.56
CA VAL A 183 -3.41 1.84 -10.72
C VAL A 183 -3.14 3.32 -10.47
N TRP A 184 -3.10 3.71 -9.20
CA TRP A 184 -2.67 5.03 -8.79
C TRP A 184 -1.28 4.96 -8.20
N ILE A 185 -0.42 5.93 -8.50
CA ILE A 185 0.99 5.90 -8.11
C ILE A 185 1.32 7.11 -7.25
N GLY A 186 1.71 6.86 -6.00
CA GLY A 186 2.24 7.83 -5.05
C GLY A 186 3.75 7.68 -4.91
N ASN A 187 4.51 8.66 -5.42
CA ASN A 187 5.96 8.69 -5.28
C ASN A 187 6.39 9.52 -4.07
N SER A 188 7.37 9.03 -3.31
CA SER A 188 8.06 9.83 -2.30
C SER A 188 9.10 10.70 -3.01
N CYS A 189 8.94 12.02 -2.87
CA CYS A 189 9.78 12.99 -3.55
C CYS A 189 10.46 13.94 -2.56
N THR A 190 11.65 14.40 -2.92
CA THR A 190 12.36 15.50 -2.26
C THR A 190 12.39 16.71 -3.19
N LEU A 191 12.11 17.89 -2.66
CA LEU A 191 12.33 19.14 -3.39
C LEU A 191 13.83 19.50 -3.34
N ARG A 192 14.39 19.88 -4.47
CA ARG A 192 15.74 20.40 -4.60
C ARG A 192 15.75 21.93 -4.49
N ASP A 193 16.93 22.49 -4.30
CA ASP A 193 17.13 23.95 -4.21
C ASP A 193 16.69 24.70 -5.49
N ASP A 194 16.71 24.04 -6.64
CA ASP A 194 16.23 24.59 -7.92
C ASP A 194 14.71 24.49 -8.08
N GLY A 195 13.97 24.01 -7.06
CA GLY A 195 12.53 23.81 -7.09
C GLY A 195 12.07 22.56 -7.86
N SER A 196 12.99 21.76 -8.41
CA SER A 196 12.63 20.49 -9.03
C SER A 196 12.35 19.40 -7.98
N ALA A 197 11.43 18.48 -8.28
CA ALA A 197 11.21 17.28 -7.49
C ALA A 197 12.08 16.14 -7.99
N SER A 198 12.61 15.34 -7.08
CA SER A 198 13.26 14.07 -7.39
C SER A 198 12.67 12.97 -6.53
N VAL A 199 12.56 11.76 -7.06
CA VAL A 199 12.18 10.59 -6.26
C VAL A 199 13.24 10.37 -5.20
N TRP A 200 12.80 10.14 -3.97
CA TRP A 200 13.70 9.81 -2.89
C TRP A 200 14.20 8.37 -3.03
N ASN A 201 15.51 8.20 -3.12
CA ASN A 201 16.12 6.88 -3.11
C ASN A 201 16.70 6.61 -1.72
N GLN A 202 16.06 5.74 -0.95
CA GLN A 202 16.47 5.38 0.42
C GLN A 202 17.85 4.70 0.48
N HIS A 203 18.40 4.27 -0.65
CA HIS A 203 19.53 3.35 -0.68
C HIS A 203 20.75 3.89 -1.42
N SER A 204 20.72 5.12 -1.91
CA SER A 204 21.87 5.78 -2.51
C SER A 204 22.16 7.12 -1.85
N GLU A 205 23.44 7.41 -1.62
CA GLU A 205 23.89 8.75 -1.23
C GLU A 205 23.76 9.76 -2.40
N GLU A 206 23.53 9.26 -3.63
CA GLU A 206 23.27 10.09 -4.80
C GLU A 206 21.79 10.41 -4.93
N PRO A 207 21.44 11.67 -5.26
CA PRO A 207 20.06 12.04 -5.52
C PRO A 207 19.53 11.22 -6.70
N ALA A 208 18.41 10.54 -6.48
CA ALA A 208 17.74 9.73 -7.49
C ALA A 208 17.56 10.50 -8.80
N THR A 209 17.68 9.78 -9.90
CA THR A 209 17.49 10.28 -11.25
C THR A 209 16.18 11.06 -11.35
N ARG A 210 16.22 12.23 -12.01
CA ARG A 210 15.04 13.07 -12.22
C ARG A 210 13.91 12.25 -12.83
N LEU A 211 12.79 12.13 -12.13
CA LEU A 211 11.54 11.86 -12.81
C LEU A 211 11.17 13.12 -13.59
N SER A 212 11.33 13.08 -14.90
CA SER A 212 10.70 14.06 -15.76
C SER A 212 9.24 13.64 -15.99
N PRO A 213 8.33 14.58 -16.30
CA PRO A 213 6.96 14.26 -16.70
C PRO A 213 6.86 13.24 -17.85
N ASP A 214 7.94 13.05 -18.63
CA ASP A 214 8.03 12.11 -19.73
C ASP A 214 8.23 10.65 -19.29
N HIS A 215 8.59 10.40 -18.03
CA HIS A 215 8.69 9.06 -17.44
C HIS A 215 7.36 8.58 -16.81
N ILE A 216 6.33 9.45 -16.81
CA ILE A 216 5.01 9.17 -16.22
C ILE A 216 3.98 9.12 -17.38
N LYS A 217 4.25 8.32 -18.39
CA LYS A 217 3.28 8.06 -19.47
C LYS A 217 2.69 6.69 -19.35
#